data_a0416af3f57a250f60af5ac5c2c81cd5
#
_entry.id   a0416af3f57a250f60af5ac5c2c81cd5
#
_cell.length_a   1.000
_cell.length_b   1.000
_cell.length_c   1.000
_cell.angle_alpha   90.00
_cell.angle_beta   90.00
_cell.angle_gamma   90.00
#
_symmetry.space_group_name_H-M   'P 1'
#
loop_
_entity.id
_entity.type
_entity.pdbx_description
1 polymer ?
#
loop_
_entity_poly.entity_id
_entity_poly.type
_entity_poly.pdbx_seq_one_letter_code
_entity_poly.pdbx_strand_id
1 'polypeptide(L)'
;MTFGLRVLGSYLGLAIITAVVGFGVRALSLGLDIGIIQAVAAHRDATVTSIAEIVTYAGSFPILAPIAVAVVLLRRWNRPADDIALVVIAAGSAALPWLVKLIVARPRPSLEQLQHLSSLSFPSEHTTQAAAIYLTIAIVLSKELGRGLRELVIGLAVVIAVVVAWSRVYLGVHYPTDVAAGLLLGWSWALLVFHWARPSLEPAS
;
A
#
# COMPACT_ATOMS: atom_id res chain seq x y z
N MET A 1 -23.18 7.14 14.24
CA MET A 1 -21.76 7.55 14.13
C MET A 1 -21.51 7.98 12.69
N THR A 2 -20.99 9.18 12.47
CA THR A 2 -20.78 9.73 11.12
C THR A 2 -19.67 8.98 10.36
N PHE A 3 -19.68 9.06 9.03
CA PHE A 3 -18.63 8.49 8.17
C PHE A 3 -17.22 8.88 8.65
N GLY A 4 -17.01 10.16 8.92
CA GLY A 4 -15.70 10.66 9.37
C GLY A 4 -15.20 10.01 10.67
N LEU A 5 -16.07 9.82 11.66
CA LEU A 5 -15.69 9.17 12.92
C LEU A 5 -15.34 7.68 12.75
N ARG A 6 -16.04 6.98 11.86
CA ARG A 6 -15.74 5.56 11.54
C ARG A 6 -14.40 5.44 10.82
N VAL A 7 -14.15 6.31 9.85
CA VAL A 7 -12.87 6.37 9.11
C VAL A 7 -11.73 6.70 10.07
N LEU A 8 -11.87 7.69 10.94
CA LEU A 8 -10.86 8.04 11.93
C LEU A 8 -10.59 6.89 12.90
N GLY A 9 -11.64 6.23 13.41
CA GLY A 9 -11.48 5.06 14.27
C GLY A 9 -10.74 3.91 13.59
N SER A 10 -11.06 3.63 12.32
CA SER A 10 -10.36 2.63 11.51
C SER A 10 -8.90 3.00 11.27
N TYR A 11 -8.63 4.28 10.99
CA TYR A 11 -7.27 4.79 10.80
C TYR A 11 -6.41 4.58 12.05
N LEU A 12 -6.91 5.01 13.21
CA LEU A 12 -6.21 4.86 14.48
C LEU A 12 -6.04 3.39 14.87
N GLY A 13 -7.09 2.58 14.70
CA GLY A 13 -7.04 1.14 14.96
C GLY A 13 -5.98 0.42 14.11
N LEU A 14 -5.94 0.70 12.80
CA LEU A 14 -4.92 0.14 11.91
C LEU A 14 -3.51 0.63 12.28
N ALA A 15 -3.35 1.90 12.62
CA ALA A 15 -2.06 2.43 13.05
C ALA A 15 -1.54 1.71 14.31
N ILE A 16 -2.41 1.52 15.32
CA ILE A 16 -2.07 0.82 16.56
C ILE A 16 -1.73 -0.65 16.28
N ILE A 17 -2.60 -1.38 15.57
CA ILE A 17 -2.37 -2.79 15.24
C ILE A 17 -1.06 -2.94 14.47
N THR A 18 -0.83 -2.11 13.45
CA THR A 18 0.39 -2.18 12.64
C THR A 18 1.63 -1.83 13.46
N ALA A 19 1.55 -0.89 14.40
CA ALA A 19 2.65 -0.57 15.30
C ALA A 19 2.97 -1.73 16.25
N VAL A 20 1.96 -2.37 16.85
CA VAL A 20 2.14 -3.56 17.71
C VAL A 20 2.79 -4.70 16.93
N VAL A 21 2.30 -4.99 15.72
CA VAL A 21 2.92 -5.98 14.82
C VAL A 21 4.36 -5.58 14.50
N GLY A 22 4.61 -4.29 14.24
CA GLY A 22 5.95 -3.78 13.93
C GLY A 22 6.97 -3.98 15.05
N PHE A 23 6.56 -3.81 16.32
CA PHE A 23 7.43 -4.13 17.46
C PHE A 23 7.73 -5.63 17.54
N GLY A 24 6.73 -6.48 17.35
CA GLY A 24 6.92 -7.94 17.30
C GLY A 24 7.85 -8.36 16.17
N VAL A 25 7.64 -7.85 14.96
CA VAL A 25 8.47 -8.13 13.79
C VAL A 25 9.92 -7.66 14.01
N ARG A 26 10.12 -6.45 14.55
CA ARG A 26 11.46 -5.93 14.85
C ARG A 26 12.20 -6.81 15.83
N ALA A 27 11.51 -7.41 16.80
CA ALA A 27 12.12 -8.25 17.84
C ALA A 27 12.39 -9.70 17.36
N LEU A 28 11.50 -10.28 16.53
CA LEU A 28 11.47 -11.72 16.30
C LEU A 28 11.90 -12.16 14.89
N SER A 29 11.81 -11.29 13.88
CA SER A 29 11.98 -11.69 12.46
C SER A 29 13.30 -11.26 11.82
N LEU A 30 14.18 -10.58 12.54
CA LEU A 30 15.37 -9.95 11.95
C LEU A 30 16.29 -10.98 11.26
N GLY A 31 16.50 -12.15 11.82
CA GLY A 31 17.33 -13.19 11.21
C GLY A 31 16.76 -13.72 9.90
N LEU A 32 15.45 -13.96 9.84
CA LEU A 32 14.75 -14.40 8.63
C LEU A 32 14.79 -13.32 7.55
N ASP A 33 14.49 -12.07 7.92
CA ASP A 33 14.49 -10.91 7.03
C ASP A 33 15.89 -10.71 6.39
N ILE A 34 16.94 -10.77 7.18
CA ILE A 34 18.32 -10.63 6.71
C ILE A 34 18.69 -11.80 5.78
N GLY A 35 18.36 -13.03 6.14
CA GLY A 35 18.64 -14.21 5.31
C GLY A 35 17.98 -14.13 3.93
N ILE A 36 16.73 -13.66 3.84
CA ILE A 36 16.05 -13.46 2.55
C ILE A 36 16.73 -12.35 1.73
N ILE A 37 17.08 -11.21 2.34
CA ILE A 37 17.78 -10.13 1.63
C ILE A 37 19.13 -10.61 1.07
N GLN A 38 19.91 -11.33 1.85
CA GLN A 38 21.20 -11.88 1.41
C GLN A 38 21.02 -12.88 0.28
N ALA A 39 20.02 -13.78 0.37
CA ALA A 39 19.71 -14.73 -0.69
C ALA A 39 19.30 -14.01 -1.98
N VAL A 40 18.48 -12.98 -1.91
CA VAL A 40 18.09 -12.16 -3.06
C VAL A 40 19.31 -11.44 -3.64
N ALA A 41 20.14 -10.83 -2.80
CA ALA A 41 21.32 -10.09 -3.24
C ALA A 41 22.34 -10.97 -3.98
N ALA A 42 22.53 -12.21 -3.52
CA ALA A 42 23.42 -13.19 -4.15
C ALA A 42 22.99 -13.60 -5.58
N HIS A 43 21.71 -13.41 -5.93
CA HIS A 43 21.15 -13.79 -7.23
C HIS A 43 20.70 -12.57 -8.06
N ARG A 44 21.21 -11.37 -7.77
CA ARG A 44 20.88 -10.16 -8.54
C ARG A 44 21.47 -10.22 -9.93
N ASP A 45 20.67 -9.77 -10.87
CA ASP A 45 21.02 -9.60 -12.29
C ASP A 45 20.81 -8.15 -12.70
N ALA A 46 21.62 -7.62 -13.61
CA ALA A 46 21.56 -6.22 -14.03
C ALA A 46 20.23 -5.87 -14.71
N THR A 47 19.68 -6.78 -15.53
CA THR A 47 18.39 -6.57 -16.20
C THR A 47 17.25 -6.54 -15.20
N VAL A 48 17.22 -7.50 -14.26
CA VAL A 48 16.22 -7.58 -13.20
C VAL A 48 16.32 -6.37 -12.26
N THR A 49 17.53 -5.89 -12.00
CA THR A 49 17.76 -4.68 -11.21
C THR A 49 17.13 -3.46 -11.89
N SER A 50 17.37 -3.25 -13.18
CA SER A 50 16.77 -2.16 -13.94
C SER A 50 15.23 -2.24 -13.96
N ILE A 51 14.68 -3.45 -14.09
CA ILE A 51 13.23 -3.67 -13.99
C ILE A 51 12.71 -3.31 -12.60
N ALA A 52 13.37 -3.74 -11.53
CA ALA A 52 12.98 -3.44 -10.16
C ALA A 52 13.02 -1.93 -9.87
N GLU A 53 14.00 -1.20 -10.41
CA GLU A 53 14.11 0.26 -10.33
C GLU A 53 12.94 0.97 -11.02
N ILE A 54 12.50 0.48 -12.19
CA ILE A 54 11.34 1.03 -12.90
C ILE A 54 10.04 0.70 -12.14
N VAL A 55 9.87 -0.55 -11.77
CA VAL A 55 8.66 -1.05 -11.08
C VAL A 55 8.42 -0.35 -9.76
N THR A 56 9.47 -0.03 -9.02
CA THR A 56 9.32 0.63 -7.71
C THR A 56 8.61 1.99 -7.81
N TYR A 57 8.78 2.73 -8.92
CA TYR A 57 8.09 4.00 -9.13
C TYR A 57 6.57 3.84 -9.20
N ALA A 58 6.06 2.71 -9.69
CA ALA A 58 4.63 2.43 -9.70
C ALA A 58 3.99 2.40 -8.30
N GLY A 59 4.78 2.26 -7.24
CA GLY A 59 4.33 2.37 -5.84
C GLY A 59 4.53 3.75 -5.21
N SER A 60 5.12 4.70 -5.91
CA SER A 60 5.44 6.01 -5.37
C SER A 60 4.24 6.97 -5.38
N PHE A 61 4.08 7.76 -4.32
CA PHE A 61 2.99 8.74 -4.22
C PHE A 61 2.97 9.76 -5.37
N PRO A 62 4.11 10.28 -5.85
CA PRO A 62 4.15 11.19 -7.00
C PRO A 62 3.56 10.61 -8.30
N ILE A 63 3.56 9.28 -8.45
CA ILE A 63 2.93 8.60 -9.59
C ILE A 63 1.48 8.24 -9.29
N LEU A 64 1.20 7.71 -8.09
CA LEU A 64 -0.13 7.22 -7.73
C LEU A 64 -1.14 8.33 -7.49
N ALA A 65 -0.73 9.47 -6.92
CA ALA A 65 -1.64 10.58 -6.65
C ALA A 65 -2.23 11.20 -7.93
N PRO A 66 -1.44 11.53 -8.98
CA PRO A 66 -1.99 11.97 -10.26
C PRO A 66 -2.92 10.95 -10.92
N ILE A 67 -2.60 9.64 -10.84
CA ILE A 67 -3.48 8.59 -11.36
C ILE A 67 -4.82 8.59 -10.63
N ALA A 68 -4.81 8.66 -9.29
CA ALA A 68 -6.04 8.73 -8.49
C ALA A 68 -6.88 9.98 -8.84
N VAL A 69 -6.23 11.14 -8.97
CA VAL A 69 -6.89 12.38 -9.40
C VAL A 69 -7.48 12.23 -10.80
N ALA A 70 -6.74 11.69 -11.76
CA ALA A 70 -7.22 11.47 -13.12
C ALA A 70 -8.46 10.56 -13.15
N VAL A 71 -8.48 9.48 -12.34
CA VAL A 71 -9.65 8.61 -12.22
C VAL A 71 -10.86 9.39 -11.71
N VAL A 72 -10.73 10.20 -10.67
CA VAL A 72 -11.82 11.05 -10.14
C VAL A 72 -12.33 12.01 -11.22
N LEU A 73 -11.43 12.73 -11.91
CA LEU A 73 -11.79 13.70 -12.94
C LEU A 73 -12.48 13.06 -14.15
N LEU A 74 -11.98 11.91 -14.62
CA LEU A 74 -12.56 11.19 -15.76
C LEU A 74 -13.94 10.61 -15.44
N ARG A 75 -14.20 10.26 -14.20
CA ARG A 75 -15.51 9.79 -13.73
C ARG A 75 -16.54 10.90 -13.56
N ARG A 76 -16.12 12.18 -13.61
CA ARG A 76 -17.00 13.37 -13.53
C ARG A 76 -17.94 13.36 -12.32
N TRP A 77 -17.51 12.84 -11.18
CA TRP A 77 -18.32 12.70 -9.95
C TRP A 77 -19.63 11.90 -10.13
N ASN A 78 -19.67 10.97 -11.07
CA ASN A 78 -20.86 10.14 -11.29
C ASN A 78 -21.24 9.30 -10.07
N ARG A 79 -20.28 9.02 -9.20
CA ARG A 79 -20.46 8.28 -7.94
C ARG A 79 -19.63 8.95 -6.84
N PRO A 80 -20.12 10.04 -6.26
CA PRO A 80 -19.34 10.86 -5.33
C PRO A 80 -18.83 10.08 -4.11
N ALA A 81 -19.58 9.07 -3.65
CA ALA A 81 -19.15 8.20 -2.56
C ALA A 81 -17.84 7.45 -2.88
N ASP A 82 -17.72 6.94 -4.11
CA ASP A 82 -16.51 6.25 -4.58
C ASP A 82 -15.34 7.21 -4.76
N ASP A 83 -15.62 8.39 -5.28
CA ASP A 83 -14.62 9.41 -5.54
C ASP A 83 -14.05 9.97 -4.23
N ILE A 84 -14.91 10.21 -3.23
CA ILE A 84 -14.51 10.58 -1.87
C ILE A 84 -13.69 9.44 -1.24
N ALA A 85 -14.15 8.19 -1.37
CA ALA A 85 -13.42 7.04 -0.85
C ALA A 85 -12.01 6.95 -1.46
N LEU A 86 -11.85 7.13 -2.78
CA LEU A 86 -10.55 7.12 -3.45
C LEU A 86 -9.61 8.20 -2.90
N VAL A 87 -10.11 9.43 -2.72
CA VAL A 87 -9.32 10.53 -2.14
C VAL A 87 -8.89 10.23 -0.70
N VAL A 88 -9.83 9.75 0.14
CA VAL A 88 -9.55 9.39 1.54
C VAL A 88 -8.54 8.25 1.62
N ILE A 89 -8.67 7.23 0.74
CA ILE A 89 -7.76 6.09 0.69
C ILE A 89 -6.36 6.54 0.26
N ALA A 90 -6.26 7.37 -0.77
CA ALA A 90 -4.97 7.89 -1.24
C ALA A 90 -4.26 8.70 -0.15
N ALA A 91 -4.95 9.65 0.49
CA ALA A 91 -4.39 10.46 1.57
C ALA A 91 -3.97 9.60 2.78
N GLY A 92 -4.84 8.68 3.21
CA GLY A 92 -4.56 7.82 4.36
C GLY A 92 -3.43 6.82 4.09
N SER A 93 -3.31 6.30 2.86
CA SER A 93 -2.22 5.39 2.48
C SER A 93 -0.84 6.06 2.49
N ALA A 94 -0.78 7.38 2.33
CA ALA A 94 0.45 8.14 2.49
C ALA A 94 0.75 8.45 3.97
N ALA A 95 -0.27 8.81 4.75
CA ALA A 95 -0.10 9.25 6.14
C ALA A 95 0.07 8.08 7.14
N LEU A 96 -0.63 6.94 6.94
CA LEU A 96 -0.53 5.77 7.84
C LEU A 96 0.88 5.22 8.01
N PRO A 97 1.64 4.93 6.93
CA PRO A 97 3.00 4.44 7.07
C PRO A 97 3.91 5.43 7.78
N TRP A 98 3.73 6.74 7.51
CA TRP A 98 4.51 7.78 8.16
C TRP A 98 4.29 7.80 9.68
N LEU A 99 3.03 7.74 10.13
CA LEU A 99 2.70 7.68 11.56
C LEU A 99 3.28 6.43 12.22
N VAL A 100 3.10 5.25 11.62
CA VAL A 100 3.61 3.99 12.17
C VAL A 100 5.15 3.97 12.22
N LYS A 101 5.82 4.55 11.22
CA LYS A 101 7.29 4.67 11.22
C LYS A 101 7.81 5.43 12.42
N LEU A 102 7.18 6.56 12.78
CA LEU A 102 7.59 7.34 13.95
C LEU A 102 7.47 6.54 15.26
N ILE A 103 6.51 5.63 15.34
CA ILE A 103 6.27 4.81 16.54
C ILE A 103 7.23 3.62 16.59
N VAL A 104 7.34 2.85 15.50
CA VAL A 104 8.14 1.60 15.47
C VAL A 104 9.64 1.87 15.33
N ALA A 105 10.02 2.95 14.67
CA ALA A 105 11.39 3.39 14.46
C ALA A 105 12.35 2.28 14.00
N ARG A 106 11.92 1.41 13.09
CA ARG A 106 12.74 0.32 12.57
C ARG A 106 13.78 0.86 11.57
N PRO A 107 15.08 0.60 11.77
CA PRO A 107 16.09 0.97 10.77
C PRO A 107 15.93 0.14 9.50
N ARG A 108 16.39 0.67 8.36
CA ARG A 108 16.45 -0.07 7.10
C ARG A 108 17.53 -1.14 7.11
N PRO A 109 17.46 -2.13 6.20
CA PRO A 109 18.58 -3.03 5.96
C PRO A 109 19.85 -2.21 5.71
N SER A 110 20.95 -2.52 6.41
CA SER A 110 22.24 -1.85 6.21
C SER A 110 23.12 -2.57 5.18
N LEU A 111 22.72 -3.78 4.80
CA LEU A 111 23.46 -4.65 3.87
C LEU A 111 22.78 -4.64 2.51
N GLU A 112 23.59 -4.61 1.44
CA GLU A 112 23.14 -4.86 0.06
C GLU A 112 22.10 -3.85 -0.50
N GLN A 113 22.08 -2.61 0.01
CA GLN A 113 21.20 -1.58 -0.53
C GLN A 113 21.67 -1.08 -1.88
N LEU A 114 20.79 -1.12 -2.90
CA LEU A 114 21.02 -0.50 -4.20
C LEU A 114 20.57 0.97 -4.24
N GLN A 115 19.75 1.39 -3.28
CA GLN A 115 19.29 2.77 -3.11
C GLN A 115 19.46 3.19 -1.65
N HIS A 116 20.14 4.31 -1.41
CA HIS A 116 20.30 4.84 -0.06
C HIS A 116 19.12 5.73 0.32
N LEU A 117 18.36 5.31 1.31
CA LEU A 117 17.20 6.02 1.84
C LEU A 117 17.42 6.31 3.33
N SER A 118 17.24 7.57 3.73
CA SER A 118 17.42 8.02 5.13
C SER A 118 16.19 7.78 6.02
N SER A 119 15.04 7.45 5.44
CA SER A 119 13.80 7.25 6.21
C SER A 119 13.72 5.86 6.86
N LEU A 120 12.88 5.72 7.89
CA LEU A 120 12.63 4.46 8.60
C LEU A 120 12.01 3.38 7.70
N SER A 121 12.16 2.10 8.09
CA SER A 121 11.85 0.97 7.23
C SER A 121 10.39 0.50 7.33
N PHE A 122 9.84 0.35 8.53
CA PHE A 122 8.54 -0.32 8.75
C PHE A 122 7.39 0.67 8.96
N PRO A 123 6.25 0.46 8.30
CA PRO A 123 6.02 -0.41 7.15
C PRO A 123 6.50 0.24 5.84
N SER A 124 6.47 -0.52 4.72
CA SER A 124 6.85 0.01 3.40
C SER A 124 5.79 0.96 2.83
N GLU A 125 6.14 2.23 2.63
CA GLU A 125 5.24 3.25 2.05
C GLU A 125 4.81 2.90 0.63
N HIS A 126 5.75 2.60 -0.26
CA HIS A 126 5.46 2.25 -1.65
C HIS A 126 4.48 1.08 -1.74
N THR A 127 4.69 0.07 -0.90
CA THR A 127 3.83 -1.11 -0.87
C THR A 127 2.43 -0.78 -0.33
N THR A 128 2.34 0.03 0.74
CA THR A 128 1.05 0.44 1.31
C THR A 128 0.23 1.26 0.31
N GLN A 129 0.88 2.21 -0.35
CA GLN A 129 0.23 3.07 -1.35
C GLN A 129 -0.21 2.27 -2.58
N ALA A 130 0.66 1.40 -3.11
CA ALA A 130 0.31 0.53 -4.23
C ALA A 130 -0.88 -0.38 -3.88
N ALA A 131 -0.83 -1.05 -2.73
CA ALA A 131 -1.89 -1.95 -2.27
C ALA A 131 -3.24 -1.23 -2.11
N ALA A 132 -3.24 -0.04 -1.50
CA ALA A 132 -4.46 0.71 -1.26
C ALA A 132 -5.03 1.33 -2.55
N ILE A 133 -4.20 2.02 -3.33
CA ILE A 133 -4.67 2.83 -4.46
C ILE A 133 -5.03 1.95 -5.66
N TYR A 134 -4.21 0.96 -6.04
CA TYR A 134 -4.55 0.08 -7.17
C TYR A 134 -5.80 -0.76 -6.89
N LEU A 135 -5.94 -1.32 -5.67
CA LEU A 135 -7.16 -2.03 -5.29
C LEU A 135 -8.40 -1.13 -5.38
N THR A 136 -8.28 0.11 -4.89
CA THR A 136 -9.36 1.09 -4.94
C THR A 136 -9.77 1.41 -6.37
N ILE A 137 -8.80 1.72 -7.23
CA ILE A 137 -9.04 2.01 -8.65
C ILE A 137 -9.69 0.81 -9.32
N ALA A 138 -9.19 -0.40 -9.09
CA ALA A 138 -9.75 -1.62 -9.63
C ALA A 138 -11.22 -1.83 -9.22
N ILE A 139 -11.53 -1.67 -7.92
CA ILE A 139 -12.90 -1.78 -7.42
C ILE A 139 -13.82 -0.74 -8.08
N VAL A 140 -13.36 0.51 -8.14
CA VAL A 140 -14.15 1.64 -8.65
C VAL A 140 -14.44 1.51 -10.15
N LEU A 141 -13.41 1.17 -10.95
CA LEU A 141 -13.55 1.05 -12.40
C LEU A 141 -14.25 -0.23 -12.83
N SER A 142 -14.20 -1.30 -12.03
CA SER A 142 -14.80 -2.59 -12.40
C SER A 142 -16.25 -2.77 -11.98
N LYS A 143 -16.91 -1.76 -11.38
CA LYS A 143 -18.29 -1.87 -10.89
C LYS A 143 -19.32 -2.21 -11.96
N GLU A 144 -19.12 -1.70 -13.18
CA GLU A 144 -19.99 -1.93 -14.33
C GLU A 144 -19.60 -3.16 -15.16
N LEU A 145 -18.51 -3.84 -14.78
CA LEU A 145 -18.01 -4.99 -15.51
C LEU A 145 -18.71 -6.28 -15.05
N GLY A 146 -18.86 -7.22 -15.97
CA GLY A 146 -19.28 -8.57 -15.65
C GLY A 146 -18.31 -9.26 -14.70
N ARG A 147 -18.79 -10.25 -13.94
CA ARG A 147 -18.06 -10.88 -12.82
C ARG A 147 -16.63 -11.30 -13.17
N GLY A 148 -16.43 -12.05 -14.25
CA GLY A 148 -15.10 -12.56 -14.63
C GLY A 148 -14.09 -11.45 -14.92
N LEU A 149 -14.52 -10.39 -15.66
CA LEU A 149 -13.65 -9.25 -15.97
C LEU A 149 -13.34 -8.42 -14.72
N ARG A 150 -14.31 -8.28 -13.82
CA ARG A 150 -14.10 -7.62 -12.53
C ARG A 150 -13.07 -8.35 -11.67
N GLU A 151 -13.17 -9.68 -11.59
CA GLU A 151 -12.21 -10.50 -10.84
C GLU A 151 -10.80 -10.40 -11.46
N LEU A 152 -10.69 -10.36 -12.78
CA LEU A 152 -9.42 -10.16 -13.48
C LEU A 152 -8.80 -8.80 -13.13
N VAL A 153 -9.57 -7.72 -13.21
CA VAL A 153 -9.06 -6.35 -12.92
C VAL A 153 -8.60 -6.23 -11.47
N ILE A 154 -9.34 -6.80 -10.52
CA ILE A 154 -8.95 -6.84 -9.11
C ILE A 154 -7.69 -7.69 -8.92
N GLY A 155 -7.63 -8.85 -9.57
CA GLY A 155 -6.44 -9.72 -9.56
C GLY A 155 -5.18 -9.01 -10.07
N LEU A 156 -5.30 -8.27 -11.18
CA LEU A 156 -4.20 -7.46 -11.71
C LEU A 156 -3.72 -6.38 -10.72
N ALA A 157 -4.64 -5.72 -10.04
CA ALA A 157 -4.29 -4.73 -9.02
C ALA A 157 -3.50 -5.35 -7.84
N VAL A 158 -3.89 -6.55 -7.43
CA VAL A 158 -3.16 -7.31 -6.39
C VAL A 158 -1.77 -7.69 -6.89
N VAL A 159 -1.66 -8.20 -8.12
CA VAL A 159 -0.36 -8.56 -8.73
C VAL A 159 0.56 -7.35 -8.81
N ILE A 160 0.08 -6.20 -9.27
CA ILE A 160 0.88 -4.96 -9.34
C ILE A 160 1.41 -4.59 -7.94
N ALA A 161 0.57 -4.61 -6.91
CA ALA A 161 1.00 -4.30 -5.54
C ALA A 161 2.07 -5.28 -5.02
N VAL A 162 1.93 -6.58 -5.32
CA VAL A 162 2.92 -7.61 -4.96
C VAL A 162 4.23 -7.42 -5.72
N VAL A 163 4.18 -7.06 -6.99
CA VAL A 163 5.38 -6.78 -7.81
C VAL A 163 6.11 -5.54 -7.32
N VAL A 164 5.38 -4.49 -6.90
CA VAL A 164 5.97 -3.34 -6.20
C VAL A 164 6.61 -3.78 -4.88
N ALA A 165 5.93 -4.57 -4.07
CA ALA A 165 6.47 -5.10 -2.81
C ALA A 165 7.77 -5.88 -3.03
N TRP A 166 7.79 -6.78 -4.02
CA TRP A 166 8.98 -7.52 -4.43
C TRP A 166 10.14 -6.59 -4.80
N SER A 167 9.88 -5.53 -5.59
CA SER A 167 10.94 -4.60 -6.01
C SER A 167 11.63 -3.94 -4.81
N ARG A 168 10.90 -3.68 -3.71
CA ARG A 168 11.47 -3.06 -2.50
C ARG A 168 12.42 -4.00 -1.75
N VAL A 169 12.10 -5.30 -1.72
CA VAL A 169 12.98 -6.32 -1.14
C VAL A 169 14.18 -6.55 -2.05
N TYR A 170 13.95 -6.67 -3.37
CA TYR A 170 15.01 -6.87 -4.36
C TYR A 170 16.04 -5.76 -4.33
N LEU A 171 15.62 -4.51 -4.23
CA LEU A 171 16.48 -3.33 -4.13
C LEU A 171 17.19 -3.21 -2.75
N GLY A 172 16.88 -4.09 -1.79
CA GLY A 172 17.49 -4.11 -0.45
C GLY A 172 17.08 -2.95 0.44
N VAL A 173 16.01 -2.22 0.12
CA VAL A 173 15.60 -1.01 0.85
C VAL A 173 14.57 -1.27 1.93
N HIS A 174 13.91 -2.44 1.90
CA HIS A 174 12.95 -2.91 2.90
C HIS A 174 13.14 -4.39 3.22
N TYR A 175 12.84 -4.76 4.43
CA TYR A 175 12.73 -6.16 4.82
C TYR A 175 11.46 -6.80 4.23
N PRO A 176 11.45 -8.15 3.99
CA PRO A 176 10.23 -8.87 3.60
C PRO A 176 9.03 -8.61 4.49
N THR A 177 9.25 -8.51 5.81
CA THR A 177 8.17 -8.22 6.76
C THR A 177 7.65 -6.79 6.68
N ASP A 178 8.46 -5.81 6.25
CA ASP A 178 8.00 -4.42 6.04
C ASP A 178 7.02 -4.34 4.85
N VAL A 179 7.30 -5.09 3.79
CA VAL A 179 6.43 -5.09 2.60
C VAL A 179 5.18 -5.92 2.83
N ALA A 180 5.26 -7.04 3.56
CA ALA A 180 4.09 -7.81 3.95
C ALA A 180 3.12 -6.98 4.81
N ALA A 181 3.65 -6.26 5.82
CA ALA A 181 2.87 -5.33 6.61
C ALA A 181 2.27 -4.20 5.75
N GLY A 182 3.04 -3.67 4.79
CA GLY A 182 2.57 -2.65 3.86
C GLY A 182 1.40 -3.12 3.00
N LEU A 183 1.45 -4.33 2.44
CA LEU A 183 0.34 -4.93 1.68
C LEU A 183 -0.92 -5.05 2.55
N LEU A 184 -0.79 -5.64 3.74
CA LEU A 184 -1.92 -5.85 4.65
C LEU A 184 -2.52 -4.51 5.09
N LEU A 185 -1.68 -3.54 5.45
CA LEU A 185 -2.12 -2.20 5.85
C LEU A 185 -2.87 -1.49 4.73
N GLY A 186 -2.33 -1.50 3.50
CA GLY A 186 -2.94 -0.84 2.36
C GLY A 186 -4.29 -1.45 1.97
N TRP A 187 -4.36 -2.77 1.85
CA TRP A 187 -5.62 -3.45 1.54
C TRP A 187 -6.66 -3.30 2.64
N SER A 188 -6.27 -3.43 3.91
CA SER A 188 -7.20 -3.25 5.04
C SER A 188 -7.74 -1.83 5.08
N TRP A 189 -6.89 -0.82 4.86
CA TRP A 189 -7.31 0.59 4.80
C TRP A 189 -8.34 0.82 3.69
N ALA A 190 -8.05 0.35 2.47
CA ALA A 190 -8.98 0.49 1.34
C ALA A 190 -10.33 -0.16 1.62
N LEU A 191 -10.33 -1.41 2.09
CA LEU A 191 -11.56 -2.16 2.36
C LEU A 191 -12.40 -1.54 3.48
N LEU A 192 -11.77 -1.04 4.56
CA LEU A 192 -12.47 -0.38 5.66
C LEU A 192 -13.11 0.95 5.22
N VAL A 193 -12.40 1.77 4.45
CA VAL A 193 -12.98 3.02 3.92
C VAL A 193 -14.18 2.71 3.02
N PHE A 194 -14.07 1.75 2.11
CA PHE A 194 -15.20 1.34 1.27
C PHE A 194 -16.37 0.79 2.08
N HIS A 195 -16.10 0.00 3.12
CA HIS A 195 -17.14 -0.52 3.99
C HIS A 195 -17.97 0.61 4.64
N TRP A 196 -17.32 1.70 5.03
CA TRP A 196 -18.01 2.83 5.68
C TRP A 196 -18.57 3.86 4.68
N ALA A 197 -18.01 3.97 3.48
CA ALA A 197 -18.45 4.95 2.50
C ALA A 197 -19.86 4.65 1.95
N ARG A 198 -20.14 3.38 1.63
CA ARG A 198 -21.39 2.98 0.98
C ARG A 198 -22.65 3.37 1.75
N PRO A 199 -22.83 2.98 3.05
CA PRO A 199 -24.06 3.29 3.75
C PRO A 199 -24.17 4.76 4.19
N SER A 200 -23.07 5.51 4.17
CA SER A 200 -23.03 6.86 4.75
C SER A 200 -23.12 7.97 3.71
N LEU A 201 -22.84 7.68 2.45
CA LEU A 201 -22.73 8.67 1.36
C LEU A 201 -23.71 8.38 0.20
N GLU A 202 -24.39 7.24 0.20
CA GLU A 202 -25.49 6.99 -0.75
C GLU A 202 -26.77 7.64 -0.23
N PRO A 203 -27.54 8.38 -1.07
CA PRO A 203 -28.84 8.90 -0.68
C PRO A 203 -29.76 7.73 -0.31
N ALA A 204 -30.55 7.90 0.77
CA ALA A 204 -31.61 6.97 1.10
C ALA A 204 -32.58 6.88 -0.11
N SER A 205 -32.70 5.70 -0.69
CA SER A 205 -33.61 5.35 -1.78
C SER A 205 -35.06 5.40 -1.34
#